data_a8bdb257635aed894e6159d4f495b0b0
#
_entry.id   a8bdb257635aed894e6159d4f495b0b0
#
_cell.length_a   1.000
_cell.length_b   1.000
_cell.length_c   1.000
_cell.angle_alpha   90.00
_cell.angle_beta   90.00
_cell.angle_gamma   90.00
#
_symmetry.space_group_name_H-M   'P 1'
#
loop_
_entity.id
_entity.type
_entity.pdbx_description
1 polymer ?
#
loop_
_entity_poly.entity_id
_entity_poly.type
_entity_poly.pdbx_seq_one_letter_code
_entity_poly.pdbx_strand_id
1 'polypeptide(L)'
;ALKQLGKNPDIIIPEYSCTFAFLPGADEIKKGSDIEKYDLAISVDCATIKMLNGFANYFENAKVKISIDHHSTNTMFGDFNYVIPDAPACAQVLLVVLEFLKVEITKEIGTCIVAGIITDTGGFKYSGVNAETFEFVAFLLNKGVNVSKIYRQVLQIKTKANFELNRIASNRLEFYEDGKIAYTYITK
;
A
#
# COMPACT_ATOMS: atom_id res chain seq x y z
N ALA A 1 -12.62 8.13 -3.04
CA ALA A 1 -13.63 7.08 -2.86
C ALA A 1 -14.65 7.46 -1.77
N LEU A 2 -14.29 7.44 -0.47
CA LEU A 2 -15.24 7.69 0.63
C LEU A 2 -15.95 9.04 0.54
N LYS A 3 -15.31 10.09 0.01
CA LYS A 3 -15.93 11.39 -0.26
C LYS A 3 -17.09 11.30 -1.26
N GLN A 4 -17.01 10.41 -2.27
CA GLN A 4 -18.12 10.15 -3.20
C GLN A 4 -19.34 9.54 -2.48
N LEU A 5 -19.11 8.83 -1.39
CA LEU A 5 -20.16 8.26 -0.54
C LEU A 5 -20.65 9.23 0.54
N GLY A 6 -20.29 10.52 0.43
CA GLY A 6 -20.69 11.56 1.38
C GLY A 6 -20.02 11.46 2.74
N LYS A 7 -18.90 10.73 2.86
CA LYS A 7 -18.14 10.60 4.10
C LYS A 7 -16.99 11.61 4.14
N ASN A 8 -16.57 11.98 5.34
CA ASN A 8 -15.44 12.86 5.57
C ASN A 8 -14.31 12.06 6.24
N PRO A 9 -13.43 11.40 5.47
CA PRO A 9 -12.37 10.57 6.00
C PRO A 9 -11.15 11.39 6.42
N ASP A 10 -10.52 10.98 7.51
CA ASP A 10 -9.13 11.30 7.82
C ASP A 10 -8.23 10.15 7.34
N ILE A 11 -7.16 10.48 6.65
CA ILE A 11 -6.11 9.53 6.27
C ILE A 11 -4.97 9.72 7.25
N ILE A 12 -4.75 8.74 8.11
CA ILE A 12 -3.74 8.82 9.17
C ILE A 12 -2.63 7.83 8.85
N ILE A 13 -1.46 8.35 8.51
CA ILE A 13 -0.25 7.56 8.22
C ILE A 13 0.91 8.22 8.94
N PRO A 14 1.71 7.48 9.76
CA PRO A 14 2.78 8.06 10.57
C PRO A 14 3.86 8.72 9.73
N GLU A 15 4.37 7.96 8.79
CA GLU A 15 5.38 8.39 7.83
C GLU A 15 5.17 7.66 6.52
N TYR A 16 5.34 8.36 5.42
CA TYR A 16 5.36 7.75 4.09
C TYR A 16 6.53 8.32 3.28
N SER A 17 7.05 7.53 2.38
CA SER A 17 8.14 7.95 1.50
C SER A 17 7.68 9.10 0.59
N CYS A 18 8.53 10.11 0.43
CA CYS A 18 8.32 11.18 -0.54
C CYS A 18 8.11 10.67 -1.98
N THR A 19 8.51 9.43 -2.25
CA THR A 19 8.22 8.71 -3.49
C THR A 19 6.72 8.68 -3.82
N PHE A 20 5.84 8.67 -2.80
CA PHE A 20 4.39 8.63 -2.95
C PHE A 20 3.71 10.00 -2.92
N ALA A 21 4.46 11.10 -2.74
CA ALA A 21 3.89 12.45 -2.67
C ALA A 21 3.18 12.90 -3.96
N PHE A 22 3.38 12.18 -5.08
CA PHE A 22 2.70 12.45 -6.35
C PHE A 22 1.28 11.86 -6.41
N LEU A 23 0.92 10.99 -5.47
CA LEU A 23 -0.41 10.34 -5.48
C LEU A 23 -1.51 11.35 -5.15
N PRO A 24 -2.65 11.28 -5.85
CA PRO A 24 -3.81 12.09 -5.52
C PRO A 24 -4.24 11.91 -4.05
N GLY A 25 -4.37 13.02 -3.32
CA GLY A 25 -4.74 13.03 -1.91
C GLY A 25 -3.59 12.79 -0.94
N ALA A 26 -2.33 12.69 -1.40
CA ALA A 26 -1.17 12.57 -0.52
C ALA A 26 -0.99 13.79 0.40
N ASP A 27 -1.44 14.95 -0.02
CA ASP A 27 -1.46 16.21 0.74
C ASP A 27 -2.53 16.24 1.84
N GLU A 28 -3.50 15.32 1.79
CA GLU A 28 -4.54 15.16 2.83
C GLU A 28 -4.11 14.22 3.98
N ILE A 29 -2.95 13.56 3.84
CA ILE A 29 -2.43 12.63 4.87
C ILE A 29 -2.07 13.40 6.13
N LYS A 30 -2.59 12.94 7.26
CA LYS A 30 -2.35 13.50 8.59
C LYS A 30 -1.38 12.63 9.39
N LYS A 31 -0.56 13.28 10.22
CA LYS A 31 0.31 12.60 11.19
C LYS A 31 -0.39 12.32 12.53
N GLY A 32 -1.67 12.58 12.60
CA GLY A 32 -2.54 12.41 13.75
C GLY A 32 -3.84 13.16 13.57
N SER A 33 -4.72 13.06 14.54
CA SER A 33 -6.02 13.74 14.55
C SER A 33 -6.38 14.16 15.98
N ASP A 34 -7.06 15.28 16.13
CA ASP A 34 -7.66 15.73 17.39
C ASP A 34 -8.98 15.02 17.68
N ILE A 35 -9.46 14.20 16.76
CA ILE A 35 -10.68 13.39 16.92
C ILE A 35 -10.34 12.20 17.81
N GLU A 36 -10.93 12.18 18.99
CA GLU A 36 -10.74 11.09 19.96
C GLU A 36 -11.46 9.80 19.57
N LYS A 37 -12.58 9.92 18.84
CA LYS A 37 -13.43 8.77 18.50
C LYS A 37 -14.04 8.92 17.11
N TYR A 38 -13.75 7.96 16.25
CA TYR A 38 -14.35 7.84 14.92
C TYR A 38 -15.59 6.94 14.94
N ASP A 39 -16.55 7.20 14.06
CA ASP A 39 -17.67 6.28 13.85
C ASP A 39 -17.21 4.98 13.16
N LEU A 40 -16.20 5.08 12.30
CA LEU A 40 -15.63 3.97 11.56
C LEU A 40 -14.12 4.17 11.41
N ALA A 41 -13.35 3.15 11.75
CA ALA A 41 -11.93 3.04 11.39
C ALA A 41 -11.74 1.90 10.39
N ILE A 42 -10.98 2.15 9.35
CA ILE A 42 -10.62 1.15 8.33
C ILE A 42 -9.10 1.00 8.34
N SER A 43 -8.63 -0.18 8.69
CA SER A 43 -7.25 -0.59 8.50
C SER A 43 -7.09 -1.21 7.12
N VAL A 44 -6.05 -0.81 6.41
CA VAL A 44 -5.76 -1.29 5.06
C VAL A 44 -4.33 -1.82 5.03
N ASP A 45 -4.14 -3.02 4.50
CA ASP A 45 -2.83 -3.63 4.28
C ASP A 45 -2.03 -3.82 5.58
N CYS A 46 -2.71 -4.24 6.63
CA CYS A 46 -2.11 -4.50 7.94
C CYS A 46 -2.50 -5.89 8.44
N ALA A 47 -1.53 -6.79 8.57
CA ALA A 47 -1.77 -8.14 9.09
C ALA A 47 -2.11 -8.16 10.58
N THR A 48 -1.65 -7.19 11.35
CA THR A 48 -1.89 -7.11 12.80
C THR A 48 -2.08 -5.67 13.24
N ILE A 49 -2.80 -5.48 14.35
CA ILE A 49 -3.00 -4.16 14.95
C ILE A 49 -1.67 -3.46 15.31
N LYS A 50 -0.62 -4.23 15.59
CA LYS A 50 0.72 -3.69 15.88
C LYS A 50 1.31 -2.93 14.71
N MET A 51 0.91 -3.25 13.47
CA MET A 51 1.37 -2.54 12.27
C MET A 51 0.81 -1.12 12.17
N LEU A 52 -0.25 -0.80 12.93
CA LEU A 52 -0.76 0.57 13.04
C LEU A 52 0.17 1.47 13.88
N ASN A 53 1.23 0.91 14.47
CA ASN A 53 2.22 1.63 15.27
C ASN A 53 1.54 2.50 16.36
N GLY A 54 1.94 3.76 16.52
CA GLY A 54 1.37 4.69 17.50
C GLY A 54 -0.07 5.14 17.24
N PHE A 55 -0.74 4.61 16.20
CA PHE A 55 -2.10 5.01 15.79
C PHE A 55 -3.16 3.94 16.06
N ALA A 56 -2.80 2.84 16.72
CA ALA A 56 -3.74 1.78 17.09
C ALA A 56 -4.92 2.30 17.92
N ASN A 57 -4.71 3.32 18.76
CA ASN A 57 -5.73 3.96 19.55
C ASN A 57 -6.90 4.53 18.72
N TYR A 58 -6.64 5.08 17.53
CA TYR A 58 -7.71 5.57 16.65
C TYR A 58 -8.59 4.43 16.14
N PHE A 59 -7.97 3.28 15.86
CA PHE A 59 -8.68 2.09 15.43
C PHE A 59 -9.46 1.46 16.60
N GLU A 60 -8.83 1.26 17.76
CA GLU A 60 -9.42 0.62 18.93
C GLU A 60 -10.60 1.40 19.50
N ASN A 61 -10.53 2.75 19.50
CA ASN A 61 -11.57 3.63 20.02
C ASN A 61 -12.72 3.88 19.04
N ALA A 62 -12.61 3.46 17.77
CA ALA A 62 -13.69 3.62 16.82
C ALA A 62 -14.92 2.78 17.19
N LYS A 63 -16.13 3.26 16.82
CA LYS A 63 -17.37 2.52 17.08
C LYS A 63 -17.44 1.23 16.26
N VAL A 64 -16.96 1.27 15.03
CA VAL A 64 -16.88 0.12 14.12
C VAL A 64 -15.48 0.06 13.53
N LYS A 65 -14.91 -1.15 13.47
CA LYS A 65 -13.57 -1.43 13.00
C LYS A 65 -13.60 -2.39 11.82
N ILE A 66 -13.01 -2.00 10.71
CA ILE A 66 -12.90 -2.85 9.52
C ILE A 66 -11.42 -3.06 9.19
N SER A 67 -11.04 -4.32 8.92
CA SER A 67 -9.73 -4.67 8.36
C SER A 67 -9.91 -5.15 6.93
N ILE A 68 -9.19 -4.53 5.98
CA ILE A 68 -9.13 -4.94 4.57
C ILE A 68 -7.67 -5.28 4.29
N ASP A 69 -7.40 -6.53 3.88
CA ASP A 69 -6.02 -7.00 3.78
C ASP A 69 -5.88 -8.16 2.80
N HIS A 70 -4.64 -8.53 2.50
CA HIS A 70 -4.31 -9.71 1.70
C HIS A 70 -3.26 -10.61 2.34
N HIS A 71 -2.80 -10.30 3.55
CA HIS A 71 -1.83 -11.14 4.25
C HIS A 71 -2.47 -12.42 4.79
N SER A 72 -1.92 -13.59 4.47
CA SER A 72 -2.34 -14.89 5.05
C SER A 72 -2.14 -14.96 6.56
N THR A 73 -1.31 -14.10 7.11
CA THR A 73 -1.04 -13.99 8.56
C THR A 73 -1.92 -12.97 9.27
N ASN A 74 -2.96 -12.45 8.62
CA ASN A 74 -3.84 -11.48 9.24
C ASN A 74 -4.54 -12.07 10.48
N THR A 75 -4.51 -11.31 11.58
CA THR A 75 -5.05 -11.73 12.88
C THR A 75 -6.54 -11.45 13.05
N MET A 76 -7.23 -10.99 12.01
CA MET A 76 -8.66 -10.68 12.00
C MET A 76 -9.08 -9.72 13.13
N PHE A 77 -8.33 -8.63 13.31
CA PHE A 77 -8.44 -7.74 14.46
C PHE A 77 -9.55 -6.67 14.36
N GLY A 78 -10.26 -6.59 13.23
CA GLY A 78 -11.44 -5.75 13.05
C GLY A 78 -12.72 -6.42 13.55
N ASP A 79 -13.77 -5.63 13.76
CA ASP A 79 -15.13 -6.17 13.97
C ASP A 79 -15.63 -6.86 12.68
N PHE A 80 -15.20 -6.32 11.52
CA PHE A 80 -15.40 -6.92 10.21
C PHE A 80 -14.04 -7.02 9.51
N ASN A 81 -13.79 -8.18 8.87
CA ASN A 81 -12.52 -8.45 8.22
C ASN A 81 -12.78 -8.96 6.80
N TYR A 82 -12.20 -8.27 5.82
CA TYR A 82 -12.22 -8.70 4.42
C TYR A 82 -10.78 -8.96 3.98
N VAL A 83 -10.37 -10.22 4.08
CA VAL A 83 -8.98 -10.65 3.85
C VAL A 83 -8.95 -11.67 2.73
N ILE A 84 -8.19 -11.41 1.68
CA ILE A 84 -8.06 -12.26 0.49
C ILE A 84 -6.59 -12.66 0.31
N PRO A 85 -6.14 -13.75 0.94
CA PRO A 85 -4.71 -14.13 0.97
C PRO A 85 -4.11 -14.43 -0.40
N ASP A 86 -4.93 -14.81 -1.38
CA ASP A 86 -4.46 -15.10 -2.74
C ASP A 86 -4.36 -13.85 -3.62
N ALA A 87 -4.81 -12.70 -3.14
CA ALA A 87 -4.66 -11.45 -3.87
C ALA A 87 -3.19 -10.99 -3.83
N PRO A 88 -2.59 -10.63 -4.97
CA PRO A 88 -1.19 -10.22 -5.03
C PRO A 88 -0.93 -8.83 -4.42
N ALA A 89 -1.99 -8.06 -4.15
CA ALA A 89 -1.93 -6.72 -3.59
C ALA A 89 -3.22 -6.37 -2.84
N CYS A 90 -3.11 -5.72 -1.68
CA CYS A 90 -4.28 -5.20 -0.97
C CYS A 90 -5.06 -4.17 -1.81
N ALA A 91 -4.36 -3.41 -2.66
CA ALA A 91 -4.98 -2.46 -3.59
C ALA A 91 -5.95 -3.13 -4.58
N GLN A 92 -5.71 -4.39 -4.97
CA GLN A 92 -6.61 -5.19 -5.80
C GLN A 92 -7.89 -5.57 -5.03
N VAL A 93 -7.74 -5.98 -3.76
CA VAL A 93 -8.88 -6.23 -2.86
C VAL A 93 -9.73 -4.97 -2.69
N LEU A 94 -9.09 -3.82 -2.51
CA LEU A 94 -9.77 -2.53 -2.41
C LEU A 94 -10.55 -2.17 -3.66
N LEU A 95 -10.02 -2.44 -4.86
CA LEU A 95 -10.74 -2.15 -6.11
C LEU A 95 -12.07 -2.89 -6.15
N VAL A 96 -12.09 -4.18 -5.79
CA VAL A 96 -13.31 -4.99 -5.70
C VAL A 96 -14.31 -4.39 -4.69
N VAL A 97 -13.82 -3.98 -3.52
CA VAL A 97 -14.67 -3.33 -2.50
C VAL A 97 -15.27 -2.02 -3.03
N LEU A 98 -14.49 -1.20 -3.72
CA LEU A 98 -14.97 0.08 -4.26
C LEU A 98 -16.01 -0.13 -5.37
N GLU A 99 -15.83 -1.12 -6.23
CA GLU A 99 -16.81 -1.49 -7.25
C GLU A 99 -18.12 -2.00 -6.63
N PHE A 100 -18.02 -2.86 -5.60
CA PHE A 100 -19.20 -3.33 -4.85
C PHE A 100 -19.97 -2.16 -4.22
N LEU A 101 -19.28 -1.16 -3.70
CA LEU A 101 -19.86 0.06 -3.14
C LEU A 101 -20.35 1.05 -4.22
N LYS A 102 -20.23 0.69 -5.50
CA LYS A 102 -20.61 1.53 -6.65
C LYS A 102 -19.91 2.89 -6.67
N VAL A 103 -18.68 2.93 -6.16
CA VAL A 103 -17.82 4.10 -6.27
C VAL A 103 -17.38 4.26 -7.72
N GLU A 104 -17.49 5.45 -8.27
CA GLU A 104 -16.95 5.76 -9.58
C GLU A 104 -15.41 5.67 -9.54
N ILE A 105 -14.82 4.73 -10.27
CA ILE A 105 -13.38 4.60 -10.38
C ILE A 105 -12.85 5.67 -11.33
N THR A 106 -12.46 6.80 -10.75
CA THR A 106 -11.83 7.91 -11.49
C THR A 106 -10.36 7.61 -11.77
N LYS A 107 -9.74 8.41 -12.64
CA LYS A 107 -8.31 8.35 -12.91
C LYS A 107 -7.46 8.48 -11.64
N GLU A 108 -7.87 9.35 -10.72
CA GLU A 108 -7.18 9.61 -9.45
C GLU A 108 -7.22 8.38 -8.54
N ILE A 109 -8.39 7.77 -8.36
CA ILE A 109 -8.56 6.52 -7.59
C ILE A 109 -7.74 5.41 -8.25
N GLY A 110 -7.87 5.26 -9.57
CA GLY A 110 -7.11 4.26 -10.33
C GLY A 110 -5.60 4.45 -10.23
N THR A 111 -5.12 5.70 -10.16
CA THR A 111 -3.69 5.99 -9.96
C THR A 111 -3.20 5.45 -8.62
N CYS A 112 -3.95 5.63 -7.54
CA CYS A 112 -3.60 5.09 -6.23
C CYS A 112 -3.64 3.56 -6.21
N ILE A 113 -4.66 2.94 -6.81
CA ILE A 113 -4.79 1.48 -6.90
C ILE A 113 -3.62 0.87 -7.68
N VAL A 114 -3.29 1.43 -8.85
CA VAL A 114 -2.14 0.95 -9.64
C VAL A 114 -0.82 1.10 -8.90
N ALA A 115 -0.64 2.19 -8.14
CA ALA A 115 0.56 2.38 -7.33
C ALA A 115 0.69 1.26 -6.28
N GLY A 116 -0.39 0.90 -5.57
CA GLY A 116 -0.41 -0.21 -4.62
C GLY A 116 -0.12 -1.55 -5.30
N ILE A 117 -0.78 -1.85 -6.43
CA ILE A 117 -0.50 -3.09 -7.18
C ILE A 117 0.98 -3.16 -7.59
N ILE A 118 1.56 -2.08 -8.11
CA ILE A 118 2.97 -2.06 -8.53
C ILE A 118 3.92 -2.27 -7.36
N THR A 119 3.64 -1.69 -6.19
CA THR A 119 4.50 -1.86 -5.00
C THR A 119 4.48 -3.28 -4.48
N ASP A 120 3.29 -3.83 -4.25
CA ASP A 120 3.13 -5.15 -3.63
C ASP A 120 3.61 -6.28 -4.56
N THR A 121 3.47 -6.10 -5.87
CA THR A 121 3.89 -7.09 -6.86
C THR A 121 5.34 -6.91 -7.33
N GLY A 122 6.07 -5.93 -6.78
CA GLY A 122 7.42 -5.60 -7.26
C GLY A 122 7.45 -5.24 -8.74
N GLY A 123 6.40 -4.58 -9.26
CA GLY A 123 6.23 -4.29 -10.68
C GLY A 123 5.88 -5.52 -11.51
N PHE A 124 4.96 -6.32 -11.01
CA PHE A 124 4.43 -7.56 -11.62
C PHE A 124 5.44 -8.72 -11.71
N LYS A 125 6.45 -8.75 -10.81
CA LYS A 125 7.50 -9.78 -10.82
C LYS A 125 7.27 -10.92 -9.85
N TYR A 126 6.47 -10.69 -8.78
CA TYR A 126 6.29 -11.70 -7.75
C TYR A 126 5.29 -12.78 -8.17
N SER A 127 5.44 -13.98 -7.63
CA SER A 127 4.73 -15.20 -8.01
C SER A 127 3.21 -15.16 -7.80
N GLY A 128 2.70 -14.25 -6.97
CA GLY A 128 1.26 -14.07 -6.74
C GLY A 128 0.52 -13.35 -7.87
N VAL A 129 1.25 -12.76 -8.83
CA VAL A 129 0.63 -12.06 -9.97
C VAL A 129 -0.09 -13.05 -10.87
N ASN A 130 -1.34 -12.76 -11.20
CA ASN A 130 -2.22 -13.61 -11.99
C ASN A 130 -2.92 -12.82 -13.12
N ALA A 131 -3.74 -13.51 -13.94
CA ALA A 131 -4.45 -12.88 -15.04
C ALA A 131 -5.37 -11.75 -14.60
N GLU A 132 -6.09 -11.94 -13.49
CA GLU A 132 -6.99 -10.93 -12.92
C GLU A 132 -6.25 -9.62 -12.58
N THR A 133 -5.00 -9.71 -12.09
CA THR A 133 -4.16 -8.52 -11.86
C THR A 133 -4.00 -7.67 -13.13
N PHE A 134 -3.75 -8.33 -14.26
CA PHE A 134 -3.61 -7.62 -15.54
C PHE A 134 -4.95 -7.12 -16.07
N GLU A 135 -6.05 -7.81 -15.82
CA GLU A 135 -7.40 -7.36 -16.17
C GLU A 135 -7.75 -6.08 -15.41
N PHE A 136 -7.48 -6.01 -14.11
CA PHE A 136 -7.64 -4.78 -13.33
C PHE A 136 -6.76 -3.64 -13.85
N VAL A 137 -5.50 -3.92 -14.17
CA VAL A 137 -4.62 -2.89 -14.73
C VAL A 137 -5.10 -2.43 -16.10
N ALA A 138 -5.59 -3.34 -16.95
CA ALA A 138 -6.18 -2.98 -18.25
C ALA A 138 -7.42 -2.10 -18.09
N PHE A 139 -8.31 -2.45 -17.15
CA PHE A 139 -9.46 -1.63 -16.81
C PHE A 139 -9.03 -0.22 -16.38
N LEU A 140 -8.03 -0.10 -15.52
CA LEU A 140 -7.53 1.18 -15.02
C LEU A 140 -6.80 2.00 -16.11
N LEU A 141 -6.11 1.34 -17.04
CA LEU A 141 -5.57 1.98 -18.24
C LEU A 141 -6.68 2.64 -19.09
N ASN A 142 -7.82 1.96 -19.27
CA ASN A 142 -8.97 2.50 -19.98
C ASN A 142 -9.60 3.71 -19.26
N LYS A 143 -9.37 3.85 -17.94
CA LYS A 143 -9.74 5.05 -17.16
C LYS A 143 -8.72 6.19 -17.29
N GLY A 144 -7.67 6.01 -18.11
CA GLY A 144 -6.65 7.02 -18.37
C GLY A 144 -5.52 7.06 -17.34
N VAL A 145 -5.35 6.01 -16.54
CA VAL A 145 -4.22 5.89 -15.59
C VAL A 145 -2.92 5.70 -16.38
N ASN A 146 -1.90 6.44 -16.01
CA ASN A 146 -0.57 6.34 -16.63
C ASN A 146 0.32 5.37 -15.83
N VAL A 147 0.19 4.08 -16.12
CA VAL A 147 0.94 3.00 -15.46
C VAL A 147 2.46 3.19 -15.59
N SER A 148 2.93 3.59 -16.75
CA SER A 148 4.37 3.81 -17.01
C SER A 148 4.95 4.94 -16.13
N LYS A 149 4.19 6.05 -15.96
CA LYS A 149 4.60 7.14 -15.07
C LYS A 149 4.67 6.68 -13.62
N ILE A 150 3.67 5.92 -13.17
CA ILE A 150 3.60 5.38 -11.79
C ILE A 150 4.78 4.43 -11.57
N TYR A 151 4.98 3.47 -12.46
CA TYR A 151 6.08 2.50 -12.39
C TYR A 151 7.44 3.20 -12.25
N ARG A 152 7.70 4.18 -13.12
CA ARG A 152 8.93 4.96 -13.07
C ARG A 152 9.09 5.67 -11.72
N GLN A 153 8.03 6.34 -11.24
CA GLN A 153 8.06 7.11 -10.00
C GLN A 153 8.34 6.23 -8.79
N VAL A 154 7.67 5.07 -8.72
CA VAL A 154 7.70 4.19 -7.55
C VAL A 154 8.95 3.30 -7.52
N LEU A 155 9.35 2.75 -8.66
CA LEU A 155 10.39 1.71 -8.71
C LEU A 155 11.71 2.15 -9.32
N GLN A 156 11.72 3.14 -10.21
CA GLN A 156 12.94 3.50 -10.94
C GLN A 156 13.65 4.74 -10.41
N ILE A 157 12.89 5.73 -9.90
CA ILE A 157 13.50 6.93 -9.34
C ILE A 157 14.12 6.59 -7.98
N LYS A 158 15.42 6.81 -7.88
CA LYS A 158 16.19 6.63 -6.64
C LYS A 158 16.69 7.97 -6.14
N THR A 159 16.65 8.18 -4.83
CA THR A 159 17.32 9.34 -4.22
C THR A 159 18.83 9.15 -4.24
N LYS A 160 19.58 10.25 -4.14
CA LYS A 160 21.04 10.19 -4.00
C LYS A 160 21.46 9.33 -2.79
N ALA A 161 20.71 9.45 -1.67
CA ALA A 161 20.97 8.65 -0.47
C ALA A 161 20.79 7.16 -0.74
N ASN A 162 19.70 6.74 -1.43
CA ASN A 162 19.48 5.35 -1.79
C ASN A 162 20.59 4.82 -2.71
N PHE A 163 21.02 5.65 -3.66
CA PHE A 163 22.13 5.27 -4.55
C PHE A 163 23.42 5.04 -3.77
N GLU A 164 23.78 5.94 -2.85
CA GLU A 164 24.98 5.81 -2.02
C GLU A 164 24.90 4.62 -1.06
N LEU A 165 23.74 4.37 -0.44
CA LEU A 165 23.55 3.18 0.40
C LEU A 165 23.72 1.89 -0.39
N ASN A 166 23.16 1.81 -1.59
CA ASN A 166 23.34 0.64 -2.47
C ASN A 166 24.82 0.46 -2.84
N ARG A 167 25.54 1.54 -3.14
CA ARG A 167 26.97 1.49 -3.42
C ARG A 167 27.77 0.95 -2.23
N ILE A 168 27.48 1.44 -1.02
CA ILE A 168 28.14 0.97 0.21
C ILE A 168 27.84 -0.52 0.44
N ALA A 169 26.57 -0.93 0.32
CA ALA A 169 26.16 -2.30 0.50
C ALA A 169 26.85 -3.23 -0.53
N SER A 170 26.90 -2.82 -1.79
CA SER A 170 27.56 -3.59 -2.85
C SER A 170 29.07 -3.72 -2.64
N ASN A 171 29.73 -2.66 -2.17
CA ASN A 171 31.17 -2.70 -1.87
C ASN A 171 31.52 -3.56 -0.65
N ARG A 172 30.56 -3.85 0.22
CA ARG A 172 30.71 -4.69 1.41
C ARG A 172 30.17 -6.10 1.20
N LEU A 173 29.83 -6.45 -0.04
CA LEU A 173 29.28 -7.77 -0.34
C LEU A 173 30.39 -8.81 -0.28
N GLU A 174 30.19 -9.81 0.55
CA GLU A 174 31.06 -10.97 0.72
C GLU A 174 30.29 -12.23 0.31
N PHE A 175 31.03 -13.17 -0.33
CA PHE A 175 30.44 -14.42 -0.80
C PHE A 175 31.11 -15.60 -0.07
N TYR A 176 30.29 -16.58 0.34
CA TYR A 176 30.69 -17.79 1.02
C TYR A 176 30.08 -19.00 0.33
N GLU A 177 30.60 -20.19 0.64
CA GLU A 177 30.11 -21.48 0.13
C GLU A 177 29.97 -21.49 -1.40
N ASP A 178 31.04 -21.18 -2.10
CA ASP A 178 31.09 -21.13 -3.57
C ASP A 178 30.01 -20.22 -4.18
N GLY A 179 29.71 -19.09 -3.52
CA GLY A 179 28.73 -18.12 -3.97
C GLY A 179 27.28 -18.44 -3.61
N LYS A 180 27.03 -19.50 -2.82
CA LYS A 180 25.67 -19.84 -2.37
C LYS A 180 25.15 -18.92 -1.28
N ILE A 181 26.02 -18.27 -0.52
CA ILE A 181 25.68 -17.31 0.52
C ILE A 181 26.31 -15.97 0.15
N ALA A 182 25.51 -14.92 0.15
CA ALA A 182 25.95 -13.55 0.00
C ALA A 182 25.61 -12.77 1.27
N TYR A 183 26.58 -12.04 1.83
CA TYR A 183 26.42 -11.27 3.06
C TYR A 183 26.86 -9.82 2.83
N THR A 184 26.06 -8.88 3.32
CA THR A 184 26.42 -7.46 3.40
C THR A 184 25.81 -6.82 4.63
N TYR A 185 26.32 -5.67 5.04
CA TYR A 185 25.79 -4.92 6.19
C TYR A 185 25.91 -3.41 5.99
N ILE A 186 24.95 -2.69 6.59
CA ILE A 186 24.94 -1.23 6.67
C ILE A 186 24.92 -0.86 8.15
N THR A 187 25.90 -0.08 8.57
CA THR A 187 25.94 0.50 9.92
C THR A 187 25.28 1.86 9.97
N LYS A 188 24.68 2.22 11.11
CA LYS A 188 24.17 3.56 11.36
C LYS A 188 25.31 4.58 11.39
#